data_048435d16e574feb7ee9c5e3d3876b98
#
_entry.id   048435d16e574feb7ee9c5e3d3876b98
#
_cell.length_a   1.000
_cell.length_b   1.000
_cell.length_c   1.000
_cell.angle_alpha   90.00
_cell.angle_beta   90.00
_cell.angle_gamma   90.00
#
_symmetry.space_group_name_H-M   'P 1'
#
loop_
_entity.id
_entity.type
_entity.pdbx_description
1 polymer ?
#
loop_
_entity_poly.entity_id
_entity_poly.type
_entity_poly.pdbx_seq_one_letter_code
_entity_poly.pdbx_strand_id
1 'polypeptide(L)'
;MDNGEEKIVFKSKLEKEDYLQACKVMTKMKRKERKLFVYILAYILLFFVIFIVIYMGQSQDTAVSISSENYVQNSAPWYIAYLPTILFVIIFTVMIIVFKYARNANKRHYESNKLIHNEMEFTLDASGIEHRSERAYSKIKWDEIFKVYISKNFFVIFISDRTVWVITKKYIGMDEVSKVSDYFTRHIDPKRVKFAKY
;
A
#
# COMPACT_ATOMS: atom_id res chain seq x y z
N MET A 1 10.19 -24.35 35.64
CA MET A 1 9.59 -23.21 36.39
C MET A 1 8.62 -22.56 35.44
N ASP A 2 7.35 -22.87 35.65
CA ASP A 2 6.25 -22.30 34.88
C ASP A 2 6.05 -20.87 35.42
N ASN A 3 6.63 -19.91 34.73
CA ASN A 3 6.36 -18.52 35.06
C ASN A 3 4.92 -18.28 34.63
N GLY A 4 3.99 -18.26 35.62
CA GLY A 4 2.57 -18.09 35.41
C GLY A 4 2.19 -16.78 34.73
N GLU A 5 2.70 -16.57 33.51
CA GLU A 5 2.24 -15.49 32.69
C GLU A 5 0.80 -15.76 32.26
N GLU A 6 -0.04 -14.80 32.56
CA GLU A 6 -1.48 -14.86 32.31
C GLU A 6 -1.75 -15.05 30.83
N LYS A 7 -2.35 -16.17 30.46
CA LYS A 7 -2.80 -16.43 29.10
C LYS A 7 -3.97 -15.51 28.76
N ILE A 8 -3.86 -14.71 27.70
CA ILE A 8 -4.93 -13.82 27.23
C ILE A 8 -5.59 -14.47 26.03
N VAL A 9 -6.90 -14.66 26.09
CA VAL A 9 -7.70 -15.21 25.00
C VAL A 9 -8.81 -14.24 24.65
N PHE A 10 -8.89 -13.84 23.38
CA PHE A 10 -9.96 -12.98 22.90
C PHE A 10 -10.36 -13.34 21.47
N LYS A 11 -11.56 -12.95 21.11
CA LYS A 11 -12.09 -13.13 19.77
C LYS A 11 -12.06 -11.82 19.00
N SER A 12 -11.81 -11.89 17.71
CA SER A 12 -11.82 -10.72 16.83
C SER A 12 -12.43 -11.09 15.49
N LYS A 13 -13.27 -10.21 14.97
CA LYS A 13 -13.85 -10.31 13.64
C LYS A 13 -13.50 -9.07 12.86
N LEU A 14 -13.04 -9.24 11.63
CA LEU A 14 -12.64 -8.13 10.78
C LEU A 14 -13.76 -7.80 9.81
N GLU A 15 -14.52 -6.74 10.11
CA GLU A 15 -15.56 -6.22 9.22
C GLU A 15 -14.93 -5.49 8.01
N LYS A 16 -15.72 -5.28 6.96
CA LYS A 16 -15.23 -4.64 5.72
C LYS A 16 -14.67 -3.25 5.96
N GLU A 17 -15.36 -2.46 6.76
CA GLU A 17 -14.96 -1.10 7.10
C GLU A 17 -13.65 -1.09 7.89
N ASP A 18 -13.51 -2.00 8.86
CA ASP A 18 -12.31 -2.17 9.68
C ASP A 18 -11.12 -2.62 8.82
N TYR A 19 -11.35 -3.59 7.91
CA TYR A 19 -10.34 -4.02 6.95
C TYR A 19 -9.84 -2.87 6.07
N LEU A 20 -10.76 -2.07 5.51
CA LEU A 20 -10.40 -0.93 4.68
C LEU A 20 -9.67 0.17 5.46
N GLN A 21 -10.03 0.39 6.73
CA GLN A 21 -9.31 1.31 7.62
C GLN A 21 -7.90 0.78 7.93
N ALA A 22 -7.77 -0.50 8.27
CA ALA A 22 -6.46 -1.13 8.49
C ALA A 22 -5.57 -1.04 7.25
N CYS A 23 -6.12 -1.27 6.06
CA CYS A 23 -5.40 -1.07 4.79
C CYS A 23 -4.93 0.37 4.59
N LYS A 24 -5.73 1.38 4.98
CA LYS A 24 -5.32 2.80 4.93
C LYS A 24 -4.17 3.07 5.89
N VAL A 25 -4.23 2.53 7.12
CA VAL A 25 -3.16 2.65 8.11
C VAL A 25 -1.88 2.02 7.58
N MET A 26 -1.92 0.77 7.10
CA MET A 26 -0.78 0.08 6.50
C MET A 26 -0.19 0.83 5.29
N THR A 27 -1.05 1.42 4.46
CA THR A 27 -0.63 2.22 3.31
C THR A 27 0.09 3.50 3.72
N LYS A 28 -0.36 4.18 4.78
CA LYS A 28 0.34 5.36 5.32
C LYS A 28 1.72 5.00 5.87
N MET A 29 1.86 3.82 6.46
CA MET A 29 3.14 3.33 7.00
C MET A 29 4.17 3.04 5.91
N LYS A 30 3.73 2.54 4.75
CA LYS A 30 4.57 2.33 3.55
C LYS A 30 4.77 3.60 2.69
N ARG A 31 4.36 4.77 3.16
CA ARG A 31 4.36 6.03 2.41
C ARG A 31 5.75 6.46 1.91
N LYS A 32 6.83 6.02 2.56
CA LYS A 32 8.20 6.36 2.14
C LYS A 32 8.53 5.81 0.75
N GLU A 33 8.06 4.59 0.44
CA GLU A 33 8.27 3.95 -0.87
C GLU A 33 7.42 4.61 -1.97
N ARG A 34 6.21 5.09 -1.62
CA ARG A 34 5.33 5.79 -2.57
C ARG A 34 5.84 7.14 -3.02
N LYS A 35 6.58 7.86 -2.16
CA LYS A 35 7.15 9.16 -2.55
C LYS A 35 8.09 9.01 -3.75
N LEU A 36 8.92 7.96 -3.75
CA LEU A 36 9.82 7.68 -4.86
C LEU A 36 9.04 7.49 -6.18
N PHE A 37 7.96 6.71 -6.14
CA PHE A 37 7.12 6.49 -7.32
C PHE A 37 6.48 7.80 -7.85
N VAL A 38 5.99 8.67 -6.95
CA VAL A 38 5.44 9.98 -7.33
C VAL A 38 6.51 10.88 -7.95
N TYR A 39 7.74 10.88 -7.43
CA TYR A 39 8.84 11.63 -8.02
C TYR A 39 9.24 11.11 -9.41
N ILE A 40 9.30 9.80 -9.59
CA ILE A 40 9.57 9.19 -10.90
C ILE A 40 8.48 9.60 -11.91
N LEU A 41 7.22 9.54 -11.52
CA LEU A 41 6.09 9.93 -12.37
C LEU A 41 6.15 11.42 -12.75
N ALA A 42 6.45 12.29 -11.79
CA ALA A 42 6.61 13.72 -11.99
C ALA A 42 7.79 14.01 -12.93
N TYR A 43 8.90 13.28 -12.81
CA TYR A 43 10.06 13.41 -13.67
C TYR A 43 9.76 12.98 -15.12
N ILE A 44 9.04 11.87 -15.30
CA ILE A 44 8.59 11.41 -16.64
C ILE A 44 7.69 12.47 -17.29
N LEU A 45 6.73 13.03 -16.53
CA LEU A 45 5.86 14.11 -17.00
C LEU A 45 6.65 15.36 -17.42
N LEU A 46 7.60 15.79 -16.60
CA LEU A 46 8.46 16.93 -16.89
C LEU A 46 9.29 16.69 -18.16
N PHE A 47 9.91 15.52 -18.29
CA PHE A 47 10.66 15.14 -19.46
C PHE A 47 9.79 15.19 -20.74
N PHE A 48 8.54 14.73 -20.63
CA PHE A 48 7.61 14.74 -21.76
C PHE A 48 7.21 16.17 -22.17
N VAL A 49 6.99 17.07 -21.21
CA VAL A 49 6.71 18.48 -21.47
C VAL A 49 7.89 19.15 -22.18
N ILE A 50 9.12 18.93 -21.70
CA ILE A 50 10.33 19.45 -22.33
C ILE A 50 10.47 18.93 -23.76
N PHE A 51 10.22 17.65 -23.98
CA PHE A 51 10.26 17.04 -25.30
C PHE A 51 9.26 17.68 -26.28
N ILE A 52 8.01 17.93 -25.83
CA ILE A 52 7.00 18.63 -26.64
C ILE A 52 7.46 20.05 -26.99
N VAL A 53 7.99 20.79 -26.00
CA VAL A 53 8.47 22.19 -26.27
C VAL A 53 9.60 22.21 -27.27
N ILE A 54 10.59 21.32 -27.13
CA ILE A 54 11.69 21.23 -28.11
C ILE A 54 11.17 20.87 -29.51
N TYR A 55 10.25 19.90 -29.58
CA TYR A 55 9.69 19.44 -30.86
C TYR A 55 8.87 20.54 -31.53
N MET A 56 8.07 21.30 -30.78
CA MET A 56 7.31 22.44 -31.31
C MET A 56 8.23 23.60 -31.71
N GLY A 57 9.34 23.82 -31.00
CA GLY A 57 10.34 24.82 -31.37
C GLY A 57 11.02 24.54 -32.70
N GLN A 58 11.39 23.29 -32.93
CA GLN A 58 12.02 22.91 -34.24
C GLN A 58 11.10 23.06 -35.45
N SER A 59 9.78 22.94 -35.26
CA SER A 59 8.83 23.12 -36.37
C SER A 59 8.65 24.59 -36.80
N GLN A 60 9.03 25.57 -35.97
CA GLN A 60 8.99 26.98 -36.32
C GLN A 60 10.24 27.45 -37.09
N ASP A 61 11.41 26.88 -36.79
CA ASP A 61 12.66 27.28 -37.48
C ASP A 61 12.69 26.85 -38.93
N THR A 62 11.91 25.84 -39.31
CA THR A 62 11.76 25.42 -40.73
C THR A 62 10.91 26.37 -41.55
N ALA A 63 10.16 27.30 -40.95
CA ALA A 63 9.30 28.24 -41.64
C ALA A 63 9.99 29.57 -42.02
N VAL A 64 11.15 29.88 -41.43
CA VAL A 64 11.82 31.17 -41.58
C VAL A 64 12.94 31.18 -42.65
N SER A 65 13.38 30.02 -43.12
CA SER A 65 14.48 29.92 -44.09
C SER A 65 14.03 29.66 -45.56
N ILE A 66 12.82 30.11 -45.95
CA ILE A 66 12.35 30.02 -47.34
C ILE A 66 12.64 31.32 -48.05
N SER A 67 13.91 31.51 -48.44
CA SER A 67 14.26 32.35 -49.59
C SER A 67 15.50 31.78 -50.24
N SER A 68 15.34 30.88 -51.14
CA SER A 68 16.00 30.60 -52.40
C SER A 68 16.11 29.10 -52.72
N GLU A 69 15.52 28.76 -53.87
CA GLU A 69 15.86 27.67 -54.79
C GLU A 69 15.74 26.20 -54.35
N ASN A 70 14.72 25.55 -54.94
CA ASN A 70 14.67 24.11 -55.28
C ASN A 70 14.96 23.11 -54.15
N TYR A 71 14.17 23.15 -53.09
CA TYR A 71 14.07 22.00 -52.21
C TYR A 71 12.75 21.26 -52.42
N VAL A 72 12.85 19.98 -52.77
CA VAL A 72 11.75 19.03 -52.67
C VAL A 72 11.35 19.01 -51.20
N GLN A 73 10.24 19.68 -50.90
CA GLN A 73 9.69 19.78 -49.55
C GLN A 73 9.13 18.43 -49.17
N ASN A 74 9.97 17.54 -48.59
CA ASN A 74 9.53 16.39 -47.86
C ASN A 74 8.93 16.89 -46.53
N SER A 75 7.75 17.49 -46.61
CA SER A 75 6.97 17.84 -45.45
C SER A 75 6.65 16.54 -44.70
N ALA A 76 7.19 16.40 -43.50
CA ALA A 76 6.86 15.25 -42.64
C ALA A 76 5.33 15.13 -42.59
N PRO A 77 4.77 13.92 -42.76
CA PRO A 77 3.33 13.73 -42.75
C PRO A 77 2.73 14.33 -41.47
N TRP A 78 1.61 15.04 -41.62
CA TRP A 78 0.94 15.77 -40.53
C TRP A 78 0.73 14.93 -39.25
N TYR A 79 0.54 13.63 -39.37
CA TYR A 79 0.37 12.71 -38.24
C TYR A 79 1.61 12.59 -37.35
N ILE A 80 2.82 12.83 -37.89
CA ILE A 80 4.06 12.79 -37.08
C ILE A 80 4.05 13.92 -36.06
N ALA A 81 3.50 15.09 -36.40
CA ALA A 81 3.37 16.22 -35.47
C ALA A 81 2.46 15.90 -34.27
N TYR A 82 1.44 15.07 -34.45
CA TYR A 82 0.48 14.72 -33.40
C TYR A 82 0.82 13.43 -32.63
N LEU A 83 1.78 12.66 -33.13
CA LEU A 83 2.16 11.37 -32.55
C LEU A 83 2.53 11.46 -31.04
N PRO A 84 3.32 12.47 -30.60
CA PRO A 84 3.60 12.64 -29.16
C PRO A 84 2.34 12.94 -28.34
N THR A 85 1.42 13.74 -28.87
CA THR A 85 0.16 14.08 -28.18
C THR A 85 -0.74 12.87 -28.03
N ILE A 86 -0.86 12.06 -29.09
CA ILE A 86 -1.65 10.83 -29.07
C ILE A 86 -1.07 9.85 -28.06
N LEU A 87 0.25 9.67 -28.04
CA LEU A 87 0.94 8.80 -27.09
C LEU A 87 0.71 9.26 -25.65
N PHE A 88 0.76 10.58 -25.40
CA PHE A 88 0.48 11.14 -24.08
C PHE A 88 -0.94 10.83 -23.62
N VAL A 89 -1.94 11.02 -24.47
CA VAL A 89 -3.34 10.72 -24.15
C VAL A 89 -3.52 9.23 -23.81
N ILE A 90 -2.87 8.35 -24.57
CA ILE A 90 -2.92 6.90 -24.31
C ILE A 90 -2.32 6.59 -22.94
N ILE A 91 -1.10 7.07 -22.65
CA ILE A 91 -0.40 6.83 -21.37
C ILE A 91 -1.24 7.37 -20.21
N PHE A 92 -1.79 8.58 -20.33
CA PHE A 92 -2.60 9.21 -19.31
C PHE A 92 -3.89 8.43 -19.03
N THR A 93 -4.54 7.93 -20.09
CA THR A 93 -5.74 7.09 -19.98
C THR A 93 -5.43 5.78 -19.27
N VAL A 94 -4.34 5.09 -19.65
CA VAL A 94 -3.89 3.86 -19.00
C VAL A 94 -3.59 4.12 -17.50
N MET A 95 -2.94 5.23 -17.20
CA MET A 95 -2.63 5.62 -15.82
C MET A 95 -3.90 5.80 -14.98
N ILE A 96 -4.94 6.45 -15.52
CA ILE A 96 -6.24 6.60 -14.85
C ILE A 96 -6.89 5.24 -14.60
N ILE A 97 -6.86 4.33 -15.58
CA ILE A 97 -7.42 2.98 -15.45
C ILE A 97 -6.69 2.20 -14.35
N VAL A 98 -5.36 2.20 -14.37
CA VAL A 98 -4.52 1.54 -13.35
C VAL A 98 -4.80 2.11 -11.96
N PHE A 99 -4.93 3.42 -11.84
CA PHE A 99 -5.22 4.08 -10.57
C PHE A 99 -6.60 3.69 -10.02
N LYS A 100 -7.64 3.68 -10.87
CA LYS A 100 -8.98 3.21 -10.50
C LYS A 100 -8.95 1.73 -10.08
N TYR A 101 -8.21 0.90 -10.82
CA TYR A 101 -8.09 -0.52 -10.51
C TYR A 101 -7.39 -0.74 -9.17
N ALA A 102 -6.28 -0.05 -8.92
CA ALA A 102 -5.54 -0.13 -7.66
C ALA A 102 -6.35 0.35 -6.45
N ARG A 103 -7.18 1.40 -6.62
CA ARG A 103 -8.04 1.92 -5.56
C ARG A 103 -9.06 0.89 -5.08
N ASN A 104 -9.58 0.07 -5.98
CA ASN A 104 -10.60 -0.93 -5.68
C ASN A 104 -10.01 -2.30 -5.30
N ALA A 105 -8.69 -2.48 -5.40
CA ALA A 105 -8.04 -3.75 -5.13
C ALA A 105 -8.29 -4.27 -3.70
N ASN A 106 -8.20 -3.40 -2.69
CA ASN A 106 -8.43 -3.78 -1.30
C ASN A 106 -9.88 -4.24 -1.06
N LYS A 107 -10.86 -3.57 -1.68
CA LYS A 107 -12.26 -3.96 -1.58
C LYS A 107 -12.49 -5.33 -2.19
N ARG A 108 -11.97 -5.57 -3.39
CA ARG A 108 -12.05 -6.87 -4.07
C ARG A 108 -11.34 -7.98 -3.29
N HIS A 109 -10.17 -7.66 -2.72
CA HIS A 109 -9.44 -8.62 -1.89
C HIS A 109 -10.24 -9.05 -0.66
N TYR A 110 -10.90 -8.09 0.02
CA TYR A 110 -11.80 -8.42 1.13
C TYR A 110 -12.96 -9.31 0.66
N GLU A 111 -13.65 -8.94 -0.43
CA GLU A 111 -14.82 -9.65 -0.94
C GLU A 111 -14.49 -11.06 -1.45
N SER A 112 -13.30 -11.24 -2.01
CA SER A 112 -12.84 -12.56 -2.52
C SER A 112 -12.30 -13.49 -1.43
N ASN A 113 -11.79 -12.95 -0.32
CA ASN A 113 -11.16 -13.74 0.72
C ASN A 113 -12.15 -14.07 1.84
N LYS A 114 -12.87 -15.18 1.69
CA LYS A 114 -13.86 -15.64 2.68
C LYS A 114 -13.28 -15.95 4.06
N LEU A 115 -11.97 -16.22 4.16
CA LEU A 115 -11.33 -16.52 5.45
C LEU A 115 -11.26 -15.29 6.36
N ILE A 116 -11.20 -14.08 5.79
CA ILE A 116 -11.17 -12.82 6.56
C ILE A 116 -12.52 -12.53 7.24
N HIS A 117 -13.61 -13.12 6.73
CA HIS A 117 -14.95 -12.87 7.27
C HIS A 117 -15.27 -13.70 8.53
N ASN A 118 -14.48 -14.74 8.80
CA ASN A 118 -14.69 -15.61 9.94
C ASN A 118 -14.22 -14.93 11.23
N GLU A 119 -14.88 -15.29 12.32
CA GLU A 119 -14.39 -14.95 13.65
C GLU A 119 -13.08 -15.70 13.91
N MET A 120 -12.12 -14.99 14.46
CA MET A 120 -10.80 -15.53 14.79
C MET A 120 -10.58 -15.41 16.29
N GLU A 121 -10.15 -16.49 16.91
CA GLU A 121 -9.73 -16.53 18.30
C GLU A 121 -8.20 -16.36 18.34
N PHE A 122 -7.76 -15.40 19.14
CA PHE A 122 -6.36 -15.14 19.38
C PHE A 122 -6.02 -15.49 20.81
N THR A 123 -4.90 -16.18 20.96
CA THR A 123 -4.33 -16.52 22.26
C THR A 123 -2.92 -15.98 22.34
N LEU A 124 -2.64 -15.19 23.36
CA LEU A 124 -1.30 -14.71 23.68
C LEU A 124 -0.80 -15.42 24.93
N ASP A 125 0.38 -15.99 24.86
CA ASP A 125 1.05 -16.63 25.99
C ASP A 125 2.57 -16.31 25.97
N ALA A 126 3.32 -16.79 26.94
CA ALA A 126 4.76 -16.59 27.02
C ALA A 126 5.53 -17.09 25.78
N SER A 127 4.98 -18.06 25.05
CA SER A 127 5.62 -18.67 23.88
C SER A 127 5.39 -17.93 22.56
N GLY A 128 4.31 -17.11 22.47
CA GLY A 128 3.95 -16.42 21.24
C GLY A 128 2.49 -16.06 21.12
N ILE A 129 2.04 -15.91 19.90
CA ILE A 129 0.66 -15.64 19.54
C ILE A 129 0.10 -16.78 18.70
N GLU A 130 -1.05 -17.29 19.11
CA GLU A 130 -1.82 -18.27 18.36
C GLU A 130 -3.05 -17.61 17.76
N HIS A 131 -3.41 -18.05 16.59
CA HIS A 131 -4.60 -17.65 15.89
C HIS A 131 -5.35 -18.89 15.43
N ARG A 132 -6.61 -18.97 15.79
CA ARG A 132 -7.47 -20.10 15.48
C ARG A 132 -8.78 -19.62 14.87
N SER A 133 -9.15 -20.23 13.76
CA SER A 133 -10.47 -20.11 13.14
C SER A 133 -11.03 -21.49 12.84
N GLU A 134 -12.26 -21.59 12.34
CA GLU A 134 -12.86 -22.88 11.95
C GLU A 134 -11.99 -23.69 10.97
N ARG A 135 -11.19 -23.00 10.13
CA ARG A 135 -10.47 -23.63 9.00
C ARG A 135 -8.97 -23.43 9.03
N ALA A 136 -8.47 -22.65 9.96
CA ALA A 136 -7.05 -22.31 10.03
C ALA A 136 -6.57 -22.25 11.47
N TYR A 137 -5.39 -22.79 11.71
CA TYR A 137 -4.63 -22.68 12.93
C TYR A 137 -3.22 -22.23 12.58
N SER A 138 -2.71 -21.25 13.31
CA SER A 138 -1.33 -20.82 13.19
C SER A 138 -0.81 -20.36 14.54
N LYS A 139 0.42 -20.73 14.86
CA LYS A 139 1.16 -20.28 16.03
C LYS A 139 2.47 -19.66 15.59
N ILE A 140 2.80 -18.51 16.13
CA ILE A 140 4.00 -17.73 15.80
C ILE A 140 4.67 -17.34 17.11
N LYS A 141 5.97 -17.56 17.17
CA LYS A 141 6.79 -17.13 18.31
C LYS A 141 7.03 -15.63 18.28
N TRP A 142 7.32 -15.04 19.43
CA TRP A 142 7.57 -13.60 19.54
C TRP A 142 8.76 -13.12 18.69
N ASP A 143 9.80 -13.92 18.58
CA ASP A 143 11.02 -13.63 17.79
C ASP A 143 10.79 -13.69 16.27
N GLU A 144 9.78 -14.48 15.84
CA GLU A 144 9.40 -14.61 14.43
C GLU A 144 8.55 -13.43 13.94
N ILE A 145 8.02 -12.59 14.84
CA ILE A 145 7.24 -11.40 14.47
C ILE A 145 8.18 -10.35 13.90
N PHE A 146 7.93 -9.99 12.64
CA PHE A 146 8.74 -9.00 11.94
C PHE A 146 8.54 -7.59 12.54
N LYS A 147 7.27 -7.19 12.81
CA LYS A 147 6.93 -5.85 13.28
C LYS A 147 5.50 -5.79 13.79
N VAL A 148 5.24 -4.97 14.81
CA VAL A 148 3.89 -4.69 15.30
C VAL A 148 3.60 -3.20 15.25
N TYR A 149 2.40 -2.84 14.81
CA TYR A 149 1.88 -1.49 14.90
C TYR A 149 0.64 -1.46 15.78
N ILE A 150 0.72 -0.64 16.82
CA ILE A 150 -0.37 -0.40 17.75
C ILE A 150 -1.03 0.92 17.34
N SER A 151 -2.23 0.85 16.79
CA SER A 151 -3.04 2.03 16.45
C SER A 151 -4.20 2.19 17.43
N LYS A 152 -4.97 3.27 17.31
CA LYS A 152 -6.15 3.49 18.14
C LYS A 152 -7.14 2.32 18.07
N ASN A 153 -7.42 1.82 16.87
CA ASN A 153 -8.48 0.85 16.61
C ASN A 153 -7.99 -0.57 16.30
N PHE A 154 -6.68 -0.73 16.03
CA PHE A 154 -6.12 -2.00 15.54
C PHE A 154 -4.78 -2.33 16.16
N PHE A 155 -4.52 -3.63 16.30
CA PHE A 155 -3.17 -4.17 16.32
C PHE A 155 -2.88 -4.75 14.92
N VAL A 156 -1.79 -4.32 14.32
CA VAL A 156 -1.37 -4.78 12.99
C VAL A 156 -0.03 -5.50 13.15
N ILE A 157 -0.07 -6.83 13.03
CA ILE A 157 1.07 -7.71 13.26
C ILE A 157 1.62 -8.17 11.91
N PHE A 158 2.83 -7.75 11.59
CA PHE A 158 3.54 -8.19 10.42
C PHE A 158 4.37 -9.42 10.75
N ILE A 159 4.02 -10.54 10.16
CA ILE A 159 4.78 -11.79 10.23
C ILE A 159 5.93 -11.73 9.22
N SER A 160 5.66 -11.12 8.07
CA SER A 160 6.63 -10.85 7.02
C SER A 160 6.28 -9.52 6.32
N ASP A 161 7.04 -9.12 5.31
CA ASP A 161 6.72 -7.94 4.49
C ASP A 161 5.35 -8.04 3.80
N ARG A 162 4.84 -9.25 3.58
CA ARG A 162 3.61 -9.52 2.83
C ARG A 162 2.48 -10.08 3.68
N THR A 163 2.80 -10.81 4.76
CA THR A 163 1.82 -11.48 5.61
C THR A 163 1.53 -10.62 6.83
N VAL A 164 0.28 -10.27 7.01
CA VAL A 164 -0.16 -9.35 8.07
C VAL A 164 -1.40 -9.92 8.74
N TRP A 165 -1.41 -9.92 10.06
CA TRP A 165 -2.60 -10.13 10.86
C TRP A 165 -3.11 -8.78 11.35
N VAL A 166 -4.41 -8.58 11.24
CA VAL A 166 -5.09 -7.38 11.72
C VAL A 166 -6.09 -7.79 12.79
N ILE A 167 -5.90 -7.27 13.98
CA ILE A 167 -6.77 -7.50 15.13
C ILE A 167 -7.49 -6.19 15.43
N THR A 168 -8.82 -6.18 15.34
CA THR A 168 -9.60 -5.00 15.72
C THR A 168 -9.82 -4.96 17.23
N LYS A 169 -9.60 -3.79 17.83
CA LYS A 169 -9.78 -3.59 19.26
C LYS A 169 -11.25 -3.50 19.70
N LYS A 170 -12.15 -3.35 18.71
CA LYS A 170 -13.60 -3.19 18.93
C LYS A 170 -14.23 -4.34 19.75
N TYR A 171 -13.69 -5.55 19.60
CA TYR A 171 -14.20 -6.75 20.25
C TYR A 171 -13.38 -7.17 21.49
N ILE A 172 -12.42 -6.36 21.88
CA ILE A 172 -11.53 -6.63 23.02
C ILE A 172 -11.92 -5.65 24.14
N GLY A 173 -12.05 -6.12 25.37
CA GLY A 173 -12.29 -5.27 26.54
C GLY A 173 -11.15 -4.23 26.72
N MET A 174 -11.47 -3.06 27.26
CA MET A 174 -10.46 -1.99 27.41
C MET A 174 -9.25 -2.44 28.24
N ASP A 175 -9.50 -3.21 29.32
CA ASP A 175 -8.43 -3.74 30.17
C ASP A 175 -7.59 -4.78 29.46
N GLU A 176 -8.21 -5.61 28.63
CA GLU A 176 -7.52 -6.58 27.79
C GLU A 176 -6.69 -5.93 26.67
N VAL A 177 -7.18 -4.83 26.08
CA VAL A 177 -6.41 -4.04 25.09
C VAL A 177 -5.10 -3.55 25.69
N SER A 178 -5.12 -3.09 26.95
CA SER A 178 -3.91 -2.67 27.66
C SER A 178 -2.96 -3.85 27.86
N LYS A 179 -3.48 -4.97 28.38
CA LYS A 179 -2.71 -6.20 28.60
C LYS A 179 -2.07 -6.71 27.28
N VAL A 180 -2.83 -6.75 26.18
CA VAL A 180 -2.32 -7.16 24.85
C VAL A 180 -1.23 -6.21 24.37
N SER A 181 -1.40 -4.90 24.59
CA SER A 181 -0.38 -3.91 24.25
C SER A 181 0.92 -4.14 25.04
N ASP A 182 0.79 -4.43 26.35
CA ASP A 182 1.92 -4.71 27.23
C ASP A 182 2.65 -6.00 26.84
N TYR A 183 1.92 -7.03 26.41
CA TYR A 183 2.53 -8.26 25.87
C TYR A 183 3.41 -7.95 24.66
N PHE A 184 2.93 -7.19 23.69
CA PHE A 184 3.73 -6.81 22.53
C PHE A 184 4.97 -6.00 22.91
N THR A 185 4.85 -5.07 23.85
CA THR A 185 6.00 -4.24 24.27
C THR A 185 7.01 -5.00 25.13
N ARG A 186 6.59 -6.05 25.83
CA ARG A 186 7.43 -6.86 26.69
C ARG A 186 8.22 -7.93 25.91
N HIS A 187 7.57 -8.58 24.95
CA HIS A 187 8.13 -9.75 24.25
C HIS A 187 8.76 -9.42 22.89
N ILE A 188 8.48 -8.24 22.34
CA ILE A 188 8.99 -7.83 21.03
C ILE A 188 9.99 -6.68 21.20
N ASP A 189 11.11 -6.73 20.45
CA ASP A 189 12.11 -5.65 20.43
C ASP A 189 11.41 -4.29 20.25
N PRO A 190 11.66 -3.28 21.10
CA PRO A 190 11.08 -1.95 21.02
C PRO A 190 11.24 -1.28 19.63
N LYS A 191 12.31 -1.61 18.88
CA LYS A 191 12.50 -1.14 17.51
C LYS A 191 11.48 -1.68 16.53
N ARG A 192 10.88 -2.84 16.83
CA ARG A 192 9.87 -3.51 16.02
C ARG A 192 8.45 -3.14 16.43
N VAL A 193 8.23 -2.55 17.61
CA VAL A 193 6.92 -2.06 18.07
C VAL A 193 6.80 -0.57 17.74
N LYS A 194 5.74 -0.20 17.04
CA LYS A 194 5.49 1.19 16.65
C LYS A 194 4.08 1.60 17.02
N PHE A 195 3.96 2.74 17.67
CA PHE A 195 2.68 3.36 17.97
C PHE A 195 2.29 4.30 16.82
N ALA A 196 1.14 4.04 16.22
CA ALA A 196 0.59 4.91 15.19
C ALA A 196 -0.09 6.12 15.88
N LYS A 197 0.52 7.29 15.79
CA LYS A 197 -0.09 8.57 16.19
C LYS A 197 -1.09 8.99 15.11
N TYR A 198 -2.40 8.86 15.38
CA TYR A 198 -3.49 9.41 14.55
C TYR A 198 -4.57 10.02 15.44
#